data_1a7dc746fde081f6756aa6b3bd27d2bb
#
_entry.id   1a7dc746fde081f6756aa6b3bd27d2bb
#
_cell.length_a   1.000
_cell.length_b   1.000
_cell.length_c   1.000
_cell.angle_alpha   90.00
_cell.angle_beta   90.00
_cell.angle_gamma   90.00
#
_symmetry.space_group_name_H-M   'P 1'
#
loop_
_entity.id
_entity.type
_entity.pdbx_description
1 polymer ?
#
loop_
_entity_poly.entity_id
_entity_poly.type
_entity_poly.pdbx_seq_one_letter_code
_entity_poly.pdbx_strand_id
1 'polypeptide(L)'
;MGNHKAALTKQVFTFASELYAYGVREVVISPGSRSTPLALAFEAHPNIKTWIHPDERSAAFFAVGLIKGSERPVAILCTSGTAAANYTPAIAESQISRIPLIVLTSDRPHELRSVGAPQAINQVNMFNNYVSYEFDMPIADDSKETIDAIYYQMQIASQYLYGPHKGPIHFNLPFRDPLTPDLNATELLTSEMKILPHYQKSIDASALRHILNKKKGLIIVGDMQHQEVDQILTYSTIYDLPILADPLSHLRKFDHPNVICTYDLLFRSGLDLNVDFVIRVGKPVISKKLNQWLKKTDAFQILVQNNDKIDVFPIAPDI
;
A
#
# COMPACT_ATOMS: atom_id res chain seq x y z
N MET A 1 -9.39 -15.45 -35.66
CA MET A 1 -9.76 -15.80 -34.26
C MET A 1 -8.63 -16.44 -33.48
N GLY A 2 -7.79 -17.32 -34.05
CA GLY A 2 -6.68 -17.96 -33.33
C GLY A 2 -5.62 -16.99 -32.81
N ASN A 3 -5.30 -15.95 -33.56
CA ASN A 3 -4.28 -14.97 -33.19
C ASN A 3 -4.66 -14.14 -31.97
N HIS A 4 -5.91 -13.66 -31.88
CA HIS A 4 -6.35 -12.84 -30.72
C HIS A 4 -6.32 -13.64 -29.41
N LYS A 5 -6.79 -14.90 -29.39
CA LYS A 5 -6.76 -15.73 -28.18
C LYS A 5 -5.32 -15.95 -27.69
N ALA A 6 -4.38 -16.20 -28.60
CA ALA A 6 -2.97 -16.40 -28.26
C ALA A 6 -2.34 -15.10 -27.70
N ALA A 7 -2.59 -13.96 -28.36
CA ALA A 7 -2.14 -12.66 -27.92
C ALA A 7 -2.70 -12.30 -26.53
N LEU A 8 -4.01 -12.48 -26.32
CA LEU A 8 -4.66 -12.28 -25.04
C LEU A 8 -4.04 -13.15 -23.95
N THR A 9 -3.84 -14.44 -24.22
CA THR A 9 -3.25 -15.40 -23.27
C THR A 9 -1.85 -14.93 -22.87
N LYS A 10 -1.01 -14.62 -23.88
CA LYS A 10 0.35 -14.14 -23.64
C LYS A 10 0.36 -12.87 -22.79
N GLN A 11 -0.50 -11.89 -23.09
CA GLN A 11 -0.58 -10.64 -22.35
C GLN A 11 -0.95 -10.87 -20.88
N VAL A 12 -2.08 -11.57 -20.62
CA VAL A 12 -2.59 -11.68 -19.24
C VAL A 12 -1.75 -12.61 -18.37
N PHE A 13 -1.13 -13.64 -18.95
CA PHE A 13 -0.25 -14.55 -18.22
C PHE A 13 1.08 -13.88 -17.91
N THR A 14 1.66 -13.13 -18.86
CA THR A 14 2.85 -12.31 -18.60
C THR A 14 2.55 -11.26 -17.51
N PHE A 15 1.39 -10.59 -17.56
CA PHE A 15 1.01 -9.60 -16.56
C PHE A 15 0.88 -10.22 -15.16
N ALA A 16 0.23 -11.38 -15.03
CA ALA A 16 0.12 -12.11 -13.77
C ALA A 16 1.51 -12.54 -13.23
N SER A 17 2.37 -13.04 -14.12
CA SER A 17 3.75 -13.45 -13.78
C SER A 17 4.61 -12.27 -13.31
N GLU A 18 4.50 -11.11 -13.97
CA GLU A 18 5.22 -9.92 -13.54
C GLU A 18 4.74 -9.40 -12.19
N LEU A 19 3.42 -9.40 -11.93
CA LEU A 19 2.91 -9.06 -10.59
C LEU A 19 3.48 -10.00 -9.52
N TYR A 20 3.52 -11.30 -9.79
CA TYR A 20 4.16 -12.26 -8.89
C TYR A 20 5.65 -11.98 -8.72
N ALA A 21 6.37 -11.72 -9.80
CA ALA A 21 7.80 -11.41 -9.80
C ALA A 21 8.13 -10.17 -8.94
N TYR A 22 7.23 -9.20 -8.91
CA TYR A 22 7.30 -8.01 -8.06
C TYR A 22 6.61 -8.16 -6.69
N GLY A 23 6.43 -9.38 -6.20
CA GLY A 23 6.08 -9.66 -4.80
C GLY A 23 4.61 -9.81 -4.50
N VAL A 24 3.70 -9.70 -5.48
CA VAL A 24 2.26 -9.99 -5.27
C VAL A 24 2.08 -11.49 -5.00
N ARG A 25 1.34 -11.81 -3.96
CA ARG A 25 0.99 -13.19 -3.59
C ARG A 25 -0.51 -13.40 -3.46
N GLU A 26 -1.26 -12.31 -3.44
CA GLU A 26 -2.69 -12.34 -3.21
C GLU A 26 -3.39 -11.36 -4.14
N VAL A 27 -4.51 -11.78 -4.71
CA VAL A 27 -5.38 -10.96 -5.58
C VAL A 27 -6.81 -11.09 -5.09
N VAL A 28 -7.48 -9.97 -4.83
CA VAL A 28 -8.90 -9.93 -4.49
C VAL A 28 -9.71 -9.60 -5.72
N ILE A 29 -10.61 -10.49 -6.11
CA ILE A 29 -11.36 -10.42 -7.38
C ILE A 29 -12.82 -10.15 -7.09
N SER A 30 -13.34 -9.05 -7.64
CA SER A 30 -14.78 -8.81 -7.77
C SER A 30 -15.24 -9.31 -9.13
N PRO A 31 -16.10 -10.36 -9.18
CA PRO A 31 -16.43 -11.06 -10.42
C PRO A 31 -17.15 -10.18 -11.46
N GLY A 32 -16.80 -10.36 -12.73
CA GLY A 32 -17.49 -9.73 -13.84
C GLY A 32 -16.93 -10.18 -15.20
N SER A 33 -17.73 -10.09 -16.26
CA SER A 33 -17.36 -10.65 -17.57
C SER A 33 -16.06 -10.05 -18.12
N ARG A 34 -15.87 -8.72 -18.06
CA ARG A 34 -14.70 -8.07 -18.66
C ARG A 34 -13.39 -8.38 -17.92
N SER A 35 -13.46 -8.74 -16.64
CA SER A 35 -12.30 -9.17 -15.86
C SER A 35 -11.91 -10.64 -16.03
N THR A 36 -12.71 -11.42 -16.78
CA THR A 36 -12.45 -12.86 -17.01
C THR A 36 -11.00 -13.16 -17.43
N PRO A 37 -10.36 -12.44 -18.38
CA PRO A 37 -9.02 -12.77 -18.82
C PRO A 37 -8.00 -12.77 -17.68
N LEU A 38 -8.01 -11.73 -16.87
CA LEU A 38 -7.10 -11.61 -15.72
C LEU A 38 -7.48 -12.52 -14.56
N ALA A 39 -8.77 -12.66 -14.27
CA ALA A 39 -9.25 -13.55 -13.21
C ALA A 39 -8.77 -14.99 -13.45
N LEU A 40 -8.90 -15.48 -14.69
CA LEU A 40 -8.43 -16.81 -15.06
C LEU A 40 -6.89 -16.92 -15.05
N ALA A 41 -6.17 -15.88 -15.44
CA ALA A 41 -4.71 -15.86 -15.38
C ALA A 41 -4.20 -15.94 -13.93
N PHE A 42 -4.81 -15.20 -13.00
CA PHE A 42 -4.46 -15.28 -11.58
C PHE A 42 -4.82 -16.61 -10.95
N GLU A 43 -5.98 -17.17 -11.28
CA GLU A 43 -6.40 -18.49 -10.78
C GLU A 43 -5.51 -19.61 -11.30
N ALA A 44 -5.02 -19.52 -12.54
CA ALA A 44 -4.09 -20.48 -13.12
C ALA A 44 -2.65 -20.35 -12.56
N HIS A 45 -2.30 -19.22 -11.94
CA HIS A 45 -0.94 -19.00 -11.45
C HIS A 45 -0.67 -19.78 -10.15
N PRO A 46 0.33 -20.71 -10.11
CA PRO A 46 0.48 -21.66 -9.02
C PRO A 46 0.83 -21.03 -7.66
N ASN A 47 1.36 -19.80 -7.66
CA ASN A 47 1.86 -19.12 -6.47
C ASN A 47 1.12 -17.84 -6.10
N ILE A 48 -0.03 -17.58 -6.74
CA ILE A 48 -0.92 -16.46 -6.41
C ILE A 48 -2.20 -17.04 -5.80
N LYS A 49 -2.56 -16.55 -4.62
CA LYS A 49 -3.82 -16.86 -3.98
C LYS A 49 -4.89 -15.87 -4.41
N THR A 50 -6.01 -16.37 -4.90
CA THR A 50 -7.17 -15.56 -5.26
C THR A 50 -8.20 -15.54 -4.13
N TRP A 51 -8.86 -14.39 -3.96
CA TRP A 51 -9.96 -14.18 -3.02
C TRP A 51 -11.14 -13.64 -3.79
N ILE A 52 -12.28 -14.31 -3.78
CA ILE A 52 -13.48 -13.85 -4.47
C ILE A 52 -14.33 -13.03 -3.51
N HIS A 53 -14.59 -11.78 -3.87
CA HIS A 53 -15.39 -10.86 -3.06
C HIS A 53 -16.37 -10.07 -3.94
N PRO A 54 -17.70 -10.31 -3.83
CA PRO A 54 -18.71 -9.75 -4.77
C PRO A 54 -18.83 -8.22 -4.74
N ASP A 55 -18.66 -7.60 -3.57
CA ASP A 55 -18.77 -6.14 -3.40
C ASP A 55 -17.40 -5.50 -3.53
N GLU A 56 -17.22 -4.62 -4.51
CA GLU A 56 -15.93 -4.02 -4.85
C GLU A 56 -15.40 -3.15 -3.71
N ARG A 57 -16.22 -2.37 -3.03
CA ARG A 57 -15.77 -1.52 -1.93
C ARG A 57 -15.24 -2.35 -0.77
N SER A 58 -15.95 -3.39 -0.40
CA SER A 58 -15.54 -4.32 0.67
C SER A 58 -14.29 -5.11 0.25
N ALA A 59 -14.21 -5.54 -1.01
CA ALA A 59 -13.06 -6.22 -1.60
C ALA A 59 -11.78 -5.37 -1.47
N ALA A 60 -11.88 -4.09 -1.80
CA ALA A 60 -10.75 -3.17 -1.75
C ALA A 60 -10.26 -2.93 -0.29
N PHE A 61 -11.16 -2.75 0.68
CA PHE A 61 -10.76 -2.64 2.09
C PHE A 61 -10.25 -3.96 2.66
N PHE A 62 -10.75 -5.10 2.20
CA PHE A 62 -10.19 -6.41 2.55
C PHE A 62 -8.73 -6.52 2.07
N ALA A 63 -8.45 -6.11 0.84
CA ALA A 63 -7.08 -6.06 0.31
C ALA A 63 -6.17 -5.13 1.12
N VAL A 64 -6.67 -3.96 1.54
CA VAL A 64 -5.94 -3.06 2.46
C VAL A 64 -5.57 -3.78 3.75
N GLY A 65 -6.48 -4.56 4.32
CA GLY A 65 -6.23 -5.39 5.51
C GLY A 65 -5.15 -6.44 5.26
N LEU A 66 -5.18 -7.14 4.12
CA LEU A 66 -4.16 -8.12 3.73
C LEU A 66 -2.78 -7.48 3.61
N ILE A 67 -2.68 -6.28 3.00
CA ILE A 67 -1.41 -5.55 2.87
C ILE A 67 -0.86 -5.19 4.26
N LYS A 68 -1.70 -4.65 5.14
CA LYS A 68 -1.29 -4.28 6.51
C LYS A 68 -0.81 -5.49 7.33
N GLY A 69 -1.41 -6.67 7.10
CA GLY A 69 -1.02 -7.90 7.80
C GLY A 69 0.22 -8.59 7.22
N SER A 70 0.42 -8.51 5.91
CA SER A 70 1.51 -9.21 5.21
C SER A 70 2.71 -8.32 4.86
N GLU A 71 2.53 -7.00 4.88
CA GLU A 71 3.49 -5.98 4.41
C GLU A 71 3.90 -6.13 2.93
N ARG A 72 3.10 -6.87 2.15
CA ARG A 72 3.31 -7.10 0.72
C ARG A 72 2.23 -6.43 -0.12
N PRO A 73 2.54 -6.03 -1.38
CA PRO A 73 1.51 -5.55 -2.29
C PRO A 73 0.44 -6.60 -2.54
N VAL A 74 -0.81 -6.17 -2.59
CA VAL A 74 -1.97 -6.99 -2.96
C VAL A 74 -2.68 -6.31 -4.12
N ALA A 75 -3.14 -7.10 -5.10
CA ALA A 75 -3.92 -6.58 -6.21
C ALA A 75 -5.43 -6.74 -5.95
N ILE A 76 -6.20 -5.78 -6.45
CA ILE A 76 -7.66 -5.86 -6.55
C ILE A 76 -8.06 -5.83 -8.02
N LEU A 77 -9.02 -6.64 -8.41
CA LEU A 77 -9.48 -6.76 -9.80
C LEU A 77 -10.99 -6.63 -9.88
N CYS A 78 -11.49 -5.74 -10.74
CA CYS A 78 -12.91 -5.66 -11.09
C CYS A 78 -13.16 -5.59 -12.60
N THR A 79 -14.42 -5.72 -12.96
CA THR A 79 -14.92 -5.52 -14.32
C THR A 79 -14.99 -4.04 -14.70
N SER A 80 -15.43 -3.74 -15.92
CA SER A 80 -15.58 -2.36 -16.41
C SER A 80 -16.81 -1.65 -15.84
N GLY A 81 -16.85 -0.34 -15.99
CA GLY A 81 -17.98 0.50 -15.59
C GLY A 81 -17.91 0.95 -14.12
N THR A 82 -19.08 1.12 -13.51
CA THR A 82 -19.18 1.65 -12.13
C THR A 82 -18.56 0.75 -11.05
N ALA A 83 -18.28 -0.51 -11.35
CA ALA A 83 -17.50 -1.41 -10.49
C ALA A 83 -16.19 -0.73 -10.06
N ALA A 84 -15.42 -0.17 -11.01
CA ALA A 84 -14.19 0.53 -10.75
C ALA A 84 -14.35 1.71 -9.77
N ALA A 85 -15.43 2.47 -9.89
CA ALA A 85 -15.68 3.63 -9.03
C ALA A 85 -15.83 3.27 -7.53
N ASN A 86 -16.31 2.06 -7.22
CA ASN A 86 -16.45 1.58 -5.84
C ASN A 86 -15.12 1.37 -5.13
N TYR A 87 -14.01 1.29 -5.83
CA TYR A 87 -12.66 1.19 -5.24
C TYR A 87 -12.15 2.51 -4.66
N THR A 88 -12.71 3.65 -5.08
CA THR A 88 -12.20 4.99 -4.73
C THR A 88 -11.98 5.20 -3.23
N PRO A 89 -12.88 4.83 -2.29
CA PRO A 89 -12.66 5.04 -0.87
C PRO A 89 -11.41 4.33 -0.33
N ALA A 90 -11.17 3.09 -0.75
CA ALA A 90 -10.01 2.32 -0.31
C ALA A 90 -8.70 2.82 -0.98
N ILE A 91 -8.78 3.30 -2.22
CA ILE A 91 -7.63 3.91 -2.91
C ILE A 91 -7.23 5.21 -2.20
N ALA A 92 -8.20 6.07 -1.84
CA ALA A 92 -7.94 7.30 -1.10
C ALA A 92 -7.29 7.01 0.26
N GLU A 93 -7.80 6.02 1.01
CA GLU A 93 -7.20 5.55 2.26
C GLU A 93 -5.77 5.02 2.03
N SER A 94 -5.57 4.24 0.96
CA SER A 94 -4.27 3.67 0.62
C SER A 94 -3.24 4.76 0.28
N GLN A 95 -3.64 5.84 -0.39
CA GLN A 95 -2.76 6.97 -0.70
C GLN A 95 -2.30 7.69 0.56
N ILE A 96 -3.24 8.04 1.46
CA ILE A 96 -2.92 8.71 2.72
C ILE A 96 -2.06 7.80 3.61
N SER A 97 -2.39 6.51 3.65
CA SER A 97 -1.70 5.51 4.46
C SER A 97 -0.44 4.93 3.80
N ARG A 98 -0.11 5.34 2.56
CA ARG A 98 1.05 4.85 1.79
C ARG A 98 1.07 3.32 1.66
N ILE A 99 -0.11 2.77 1.38
CA ILE A 99 -0.32 1.32 1.23
C ILE A 99 -0.12 0.96 -0.24
N PRO A 100 0.72 -0.02 -0.58
CA PRO A 100 0.99 -0.44 -1.96
C PRO A 100 -0.15 -1.30 -2.52
N LEU A 101 -1.32 -0.70 -2.70
CA LEU A 101 -2.48 -1.33 -3.30
C LEU A 101 -2.37 -1.28 -4.82
N ILE A 102 -2.49 -2.43 -5.49
CA ILE A 102 -2.49 -2.52 -6.95
C ILE A 102 -3.92 -2.61 -7.43
N VAL A 103 -4.39 -1.58 -8.13
CA VAL A 103 -5.74 -1.49 -8.66
C VAL A 103 -5.74 -1.93 -10.12
N LEU A 104 -6.48 -2.98 -10.43
CA LEU A 104 -6.65 -3.51 -11.77
C LEU A 104 -8.11 -3.33 -12.19
N THR A 105 -8.35 -2.43 -13.14
CA THR A 105 -9.68 -2.24 -13.72
C THR A 105 -9.70 -2.79 -15.13
N SER A 106 -10.56 -3.77 -15.38
CA SER A 106 -10.81 -4.20 -16.75
C SER A 106 -11.68 -3.18 -17.47
N ASP A 107 -11.39 -2.89 -18.74
CA ASP A 107 -12.11 -1.86 -19.49
C ASP A 107 -12.62 -2.38 -20.83
N ARG A 108 -13.53 -1.62 -21.40
CA ARG A 108 -13.93 -1.77 -22.81
C ARG A 108 -12.74 -1.41 -23.71
N PRO A 109 -12.58 -2.05 -24.87
CA PRO A 109 -11.56 -1.68 -25.83
C PRO A 109 -11.79 -0.26 -26.35
N HIS A 110 -10.75 0.37 -26.87
CA HIS A 110 -10.76 1.80 -27.25
C HIS A 110 -11.90 2.18 -28.18
N GLU A 111 -12.26 1.31 -29.13
CA GLU A 111 -13.36 1.50 -30.09
C GLU A 111 -14.77 1.50 -29.46
N LEU A 112 -14.90 1.03 -28.23
CA LEU A 112 -16.16 1.02 -27.48
C LEU A 112 -16.24 2.10 -26.39
N ARG A 113 -15.20 2.92 -26.25
CA ARG A 113 -15.21 4.04 -25.29
C ARG A 113 -15.96 5.23 -25.85
N SER A 114 -16.76 5.90 -25.04
CA SER A 114 -17.50 7.13 -25.37
C SER A 114 -18.50 7.04 -26.53
N VAL A 115 -18.91 5.82 -26.91
CA VAL A 115 -19.90 5.57 -27.99
C VAL A 115 -21.22 5.00 -27.46
N GLY A 116 -21.48 5.09 -26.15
CA GLY A 116 -22.70 4.57 -25.52
C GLY A 116 -22.71 3.06 -25.31
N ALA A 117 -21.56 2.40 -25.36
CA ALA A 117 -21.47 0.96 -25.07
C ALA A 117 -21.93 0.66 -23.64
N PRO A 118 -22.68 -0.46 -23.41
CA PRO A 118 -23.13 -0.83 -22.08
C PRO A 118 -21.97 -1.05 -21.10
N GLN A 119 -22.15 -0.63 -19.85
CA GLN A 119 -21.18 -0.82 -18.77
C GLN A 119 -19.79 -0.26 -19.13
N ALA A 120 -19.79 0.93 -19.75
CA ALA A 120 -18.59 1.70 -20.11
C ALA A 120 -18.67 3.09 -19.47
N ILE A 121 -17.61 3.47 -18.80
CA ILE A 121 -17.38 4.82 -18.26
C ILE A 121 -15.96 5.26 -18.64
N ASN A 122 -15.60 6.51 -18.43
CA ASN A 122 -14.21 6.92 -18.58
C ASN A 122 -13.41 6.40 -17.38
N GLN A 123 -12.58 5.37 -17.61
CA GLN A 123 -11.72 4.77 -16.58
C GLN A 123 -10.27 5.28 -16.64
N VAL A 124 -9.89 5.93 -17.74
CA VAL A 124 -8.55 6.52 -17.90
C VAL A 124 -8.44 7.74 -16.97
N ASN A 125 -7.43 7.77 -16.16
CA ASN A 125 -7.16 8.81 -15.16
C ASN A 125 -8.27 8.95 -14.09
N MET A 126 -9.10 7.91 -13.89
CA MET A 126 -10.24 8.04 -12.98
C MET A 126 -9.83 8.16 -11.50
N PHE A 127 -8.63 7.69 -11.12
CA PHE A 127 -8.11 7.77 -9.77
C PHE A 127 -6.96 8.78 -9.59
N ASN A 128 -6.77 9.67 -10.55
CA ASN A 128 -5.60 10.54 -10.71
C ASN A 128 -5.19 11.31 -9.42
N ASN A 129 -6.16 11.69 -8.57
CA ASN A 129 -5.88 12.39 -7.32
C ASN A 129 -5.44 11.46 -6.17
N TYR A 130 -5.56 10.15 -6.33
CA TYR A 130 -5.40 9.17 -5.25
C TYR A 130 -4.42 8.05 -5.57
N VAL A 131 -3.87 7.98 -6.77
CA VAL A 131 -2.85 7.00 -7.13
C VAL A 131 -1.49 7.64 -7.33
N SER A 132 -0.44 6.93 -6.98
CA SER A 132 0.94 7.37 -7.19
C SER A 132 1.43 7.10 -8.60
N TYR A 133 0.78 6.18 -9.29
CA TYR A 133 1.08 5.81 -10.67
C TYR A 133 -0.17 5.26 -11.35
N GLU A 134 -0.34 5.59 -12.63
CA GLU A 134 -1.43 5.08 -13.46
C GLU A 134 -0.96 4.80 -14.88
N PHE A 135 -1.48 3.74 -15.50
CA PHE A 135 -1.23 3.42 -16.89
C PHE A 135 -2.43 2.72 -17.56
N ASP A 136 -2.83 3.23 -18.73
CA ASP A 136 -3.82 2.58 -19.62
C ASP A 136 -3.09 1.62 -20.55
N MET A 137 -3.24 0.31 -20.29
CA MET A 137 -2.53 -0.74 -21.00
C MET A 137 -2.97 -0.84 -22.47
N PRO A 138 -2.09 -1.23 -23.39
CA PRO A 138 -2.48 -1.52 -24.76
C PRO A 138 -3.41 -2.75 -24.81
N ILE A 139 -4.24 -2.80 -25.86
CA ILE A 139 -5.02 -4.00 -26.16
C ILE A 139 -4.07 -5.11 -26.62
N ALA A 140 -4.38 -6.35 -26.24
CA ALA A 140 -3.60 -7.51 -26.64
C ALA A 140 -3.46 -7.64 -28.15
N ASP A 141 -2.23 -7.72 -28.62
CA ASP A 141 -1.84 -8.07 -29.99
C ASP A 141 -0.60 -8.99 -29.96
N ASP A 142 -0.10 -9.40 -31.13
CA ASP A 142 1.05 -10.33 -31.22
C ASP A 142 2.38 -9.59 -31.20
N SER A 143 2.39 -8.26 -31.10
CA SER A 143 3.61 -7.48 -31.15
C SER A 143 4.47 -7.73 -29.89
N LYS A 144 5.78 -7.64 -30.09
CA LYS A 144 6.72 -7.66 -28.98
C LYS A 144 6.53 -6.42 -28.10
N GLU A 145 6.19 -5.30 -28.69
CA GLU A 145 6.03 -4.00 -28.06
C GLU A 145 4.94 -4.03 -26.98
N THR A 146 3.83 -4.74 -27.21
CA THR A 146 2.76 -4.93 -26.21
C THR A 146 3.25 -5.69 -24.97
N ILE A 147 4.10 -6.68 -25.16
CA ILE A 147 4.69 -7.45 -24.05
C ILE A 147 5.78 -6.63 -23.33
N ASP A 148 6.64 -5.96 -24.10
CA ASP A 148 7.67 -5.07 -23.54
C ASP A 148 7.06 -3.94 -22.71
N ALA A 149 5.88 -3.43 -23.11
CA ALA A 149 5.13 -2.45 -22.31
C ALA A 149 4.79 -2.97 -20.91
N ILE A 150 4.42 -4.24 -20.75
CA ILE A 150 4.15 -4.82 -19.42
C ILE A 150 5.43 -4.75 -18.58
N TYR A 151 6.56 -5.19 -19.10
CA TYR A 151 7.83 -5.17 -18.36
C TYR A 151 8.24 -3.77 -17.93
N TYR A 152 8.19 -2.78 -18.87
CA TYR A 152 8.54 -1.40 -18.56
C TYR A 152 7.62 -0.78 -17.53
N GLN A 153 6.33 -0.97 -17.70
CA GLN A 153 5.35 -0.36 -16.79
C GLN A 153 5.39 -1.00 -15.39
N MET A 154 5.63 -2.30 -15.29
CA MET A 154 5.83 -2.97 -14.01
C MET A 154 7.10 -2.51 -13.31
N GLN A 155 8.20 -2.32 -14.05
CA GLN A 155 9.44 -1.78 -13.49
C GLN A 155 9.26 -0.36 -12.95
N ILE A 156 8.58 0.51 -13.68
CA ILE A 156 8.27 1.87 -13.22
C ILE A 156 7.34 1.81 -11.99
N ALA A 157 6.26 1.03 -12.06
CA ALA A 157 5.28 0.88 -11.00
C ALA A 157 5.90 0.33 -9.70
N SER A 158 6.91 -0.54 -9.79
CA SER A 158 7.58 -1.10 -8.62
C SER A 158 8.22 -0.04 -7.71
N GLN A 159 8.62 1.10 -8.26
CA GLN A 159 9.16 2.22 -7.47
C GLN A 159 8.10 2.82 -6.53
N TYR A 160 6.83 2.77 -6.93
CA TYR A 160 5.70 3.24 -6.12
C TYR A 160 5.15 2.16 -5.17
N LEU A 161 5.53 0.90 -5.35
CA LEU A 161 5.19 -0.17 -4.42
C LEU A 161 6.20 -0.30 -3.28
N TYR A 162 7.48 -0.01 -3.53
CA TYR A 162 8.58 -0.26 -2.59
C TYR A 162 9.42 0.98 -2.27
N GLY A 163 9.28 2.06 -3.06
CA GLY A 163 10.07 3.28 -2.94
C GLY A 163 9.60 4.21 -1.83
N PRO A 164 10.29 5.36 -1.73
CA PRO A 164 9.95 6.39 -0.76
C PRO A 164 8.58 7.02 -1.00
N HIS A 165 8.11 7.06 -2.25
CA HIS A 165 6.77 7.53 -2.64
C HIS A 165 5.72 6.42 -2.68
N LYS A 166 5.85 5.43 -1.81
CA LYS A 166 4.98 4.27 -1.72
C LYS A 166 3.50 4.66 -1.62
N GLY A 167 2.68 4.00 -2.42
CA GLY A 167 1.24 4.26 -2.47
C GLY A 167 0.51 3.37 -3.47
N PRO A 168 -0.80 3.57 -3.66
CA PRO A 168 -1.58 2.79 -4.62
C PRO A 168 -1.18 3.12 -6.06
N ILE A 169 -1.27 2.11 -6.92
CA ILE A 169 -1.06 2.21 -8.37
C ILE A 169 -2.26 1.67 -9.11
N HIS A 170 -2.50 2.16 -10.33
CA HIS A 170 -3.61 1.74 -11.16
C HIS A 170 -3.16 1.30 -12.55
N PHE A 171 -3.62 0.14 -12.97
CA PHE A 171 -3.57 -0.32 -14.35
C PHE A 171 -4.99 -0.48 -14.89
N ASN A 172 -5.33 0.28 -15.92
CA ASN A 172 -6.55 0.08 -16.69
C ASN A 172 -6.26 -0.85 -17.86
N LEU A 173 -6.99 -1.96 -17.97
CA LEU A 173 -6.70 -3.04 -18.91
C LEU A 173 -7.89 -3.25 -19.86
N PRO A 174 -7.80 -2.73 -21.09
CA PRO A 174 -8.86 -2.94 -22.09
C PRO A 174 -8.78 -4.33 -22.73
N PHE A 175 -9.93 -4.99 -22.83
CA PHE A 175 -10.05 -6.33 -23.43
C PHE A 175 -11.11 -6.35 -24.53
N ARG A 176 -10.79 -6.98 -25.67
CA ARG A 176 -11.73 -7.37 -26.74
C ARG A 176 -12.25 -8.77 -26.53
N ASP A 177 -13.45 -9.04 -27.04
CA ASP A 177 -13.95 -10.40 -27.12
C ASP A 177 -13.22 -11.20 -28.22
N PRO A 178 -13.02 -12.52 -28.05
CA PRO A 178 -13.41 -13.36 -26.92
C PRO A 178 -12.49 -13.16 -25.70
N LEU A 179 -13.06 -13.28 -24.48
CA LEU A 179 -12.39 -12.96 -23.22
C LEU A 179 -11.70 -14.16 -22.55
N THR A 180 -11.80 -15.35 -23.10
CA THR A 180 -11.25 -16.56 -22.48
C THR A 180 -9.85 -16.83 -23.01
N PRO A 181 -8.80 -16.73 -22.16
CA PRO A 181 -7.44 -17.12 -22.53
C PRO A 181 -7.31 -18.64 -22.69
N ASP A 182 -6.17 -19.10 -23.20
CA ASP A 182 -5.84 -20.52 -23.23
C ASP A 182 -5.24 -20.95 -21.89
N LEU A 183 -5.97 -21.68 -21.09
CA LEU A 183 -5.54 -22.14 -19.76
C LEU A 183 -4.49 -23.27 -19.82
N ASN A 184 -4.21 -23.85 -20.99
CA ASN A 184 -3.16 -24.87 -21.15
C ASN A 184 -1.77 -24.25 -21.35
N ALA A 185 -1.66 -22.95 -21.63
CA ALA A 185 -0.39 -22.25 -21.88
C ALA A 185 0.34 -21.88 -20.56
N THR A 186 0.39 -22.80 -19.61
CA THR A 186 0.93 -22.58 -18.24
C THR A 186 2.43 -22.31 -18.23
N GLU A 187 3.15 -22.64 -19.31
CA GLU A 187 4.57 -22.31 -19.50
C GLU A 187 4.83 -20.80 -19.55
N LEU A 188 3.80 -19.97 -19.80
CA LEU A 188 3.88 -18.52 -19.73
C LEU A 188 3.83 -17.98 -18.29
N LEU A 189 3.44 -18.81 -17.32
CA LEU A 189 3.41 -18.46 -15.90
C LEU A 189 4.77 -18.73 -15.27
N THR A 190 5.54 -17.68 -15.06
CA THR A 190 6.89 -17.79 -14.48
C THR A 190 6.88 -17.58 -12.97
N SER A 191 7.86 -18.14 -12.28
CA SER A 191 8.04 -17.98 -10.84
C SER A 191 9.33 -17.20 -10.48
N GLU A 192 9.99 -16.61 -11.48
CA GLU A 192 11.21 -15.85 -11.25
C GLU A 192 10.93 -14.55 -10.51
N MET A 193 11.66 -14.33 -9.42
CA MET A 193 11.55 -13.12 -8.61
C MET A 193 12.46 -12.02 -9.15
N LYS A 194 11.95 -10.82 -9.22
CA LYS A 194 12.76 -9.63 -9.52
C LYS A 194 13.46 -9.14 -8.26
N ILE A 195 14.57 -8.44 -8.45
CA ILE A 195 15.20 -7.68 -7.36
C ILE A 195 14.30 -6.47 -7.07
N LEU A 196 13.72 -6.47 -5.86
CA LEU A 196 12.86 -5.37 -5.44
C LEU A 196 13.67 -4.11 -5.13
N PRO A 197 13.19 -2.92 -5.48
CA PRO A 197 13.83 -1.68 -5.07
C PRO A 197 13.99 -1.61 -3.56
N HIS A 198 15.21 -1.37 -3.09
CA HIS A 198 15.51 -1.19 -1.67
C HIS A 198 16.08 0.20 -1.45
N TYR A 199 15.44 0.97 -0.57
CA TYR A 199 15.84 2.34 -0.26
C TYR A 199 16.28 2.42 1.20
N GLN A 200 17.49 2.88 1.43
CA GLN A 200 18.00 3.17 2.77
C GLN A 200 18.17 4.67 2.94
N LYS A 201 17.64 5.20 4.04
CA LYS A 201 17.92 6.56 4.51
C LYS A 201 18.88 6.46 5.71
N SER A 202 19.91 7.26 5.73
CA SER A 202 20.77 7.43 6.89
C SER A 202 20.45 8.78 7.54
N ILE A 203 20.33 8.78 8.87
CA ILE A 203 20.12 10.00 9.66
C ILE A 203 21.38 10.22 10.51
N ASP A 204 21.93 11.42 10.47
CA ASP A 204 22.94 11.83 11.44
C ASP A 204 22.25 12.13 12.78
N ALA A 205 22.34 11.18 13.69
CA ALA A 205 21.78 11.29 15.02
C ALA A 205 22.74 11.93 16.04
N SER A 206 23.86 12.50 15.61
CA SER A 206 24.87 13.07 16.51
C SER A 206 24.29 14.20 17.38
N ALA A 207 23.48 15.07 16.80
CA ALA A 207 22.77 16.14 17.52
C ALA A 207 21.79 15.61 18.58
N LEU A 208 21.20 14.43 18.37
CA LEU A 208 20.23 13.84 19.31
C LEU A 208 20.88 13.27 20.55
N ARG A 209 22.13 12.80 20.50
CA ARG A 209 22.84 12.21 21.65
C ARG A 209 22.92 13.17 22.84
N HIS A 210 23.10 14.45 22.56
CA HIS A 210 23.21 15.45 23.63
C HIS A 210 21.86 15.68 24.35
N ILE A 211 20.76 15.57 23.63
CA ILE A 211 19.41 15.72 24.17
C ILE A 211 19.04 14.48 24.99
N LEU A 212 19.31 13.28 24.45
CA LEU A 212 18.93 12.00 25.05
C LEU A 212 19.68 11.70 26.37
N ASN A 213 20.94 12.08 26.49
CA ASN A 213 21.81 11.68 27.61
C ASN A 213 21.58 12.41 28.95
N LYS A 214 20.77 13.46 29.02
CA LYS A 214 20.69 14.31 30.21
C LYS A 214 19.29 14.72 30.65
N LYS A 215 18.23 14.23 30.02
CA LYS A 215 16.87 14.77 30.20
C LYS A 215 15.83 13.67 30.34
N LYS A 216 14.75 13.99 31.04
CA LYS A 216 13.57 13.11 31.12
C LYS A 216 12.85 13.13 29.78
N GLY A 217 12.73 11.98 29.14
CA GLY A 217 12.13 11.86 27.84
C GLY A 217 10.95 10.89 27.78
N LEU A 218 10.23 10.96 26.68
CA LEU A 218 9.07 10.13 26.37
C LEU A 218 9.10 9.75 24.90
N ILE A 219 8.82 8.50 24.58
CA ILE A 219 8.62 8.05 23.21
C ILE A 219 7.10 7.91 22.95
N ILE A 220 6.62 8.49 21.89
CA ILE A 220 5.23 8.34 21.43
C ILE A 220 5.26 7.66 20.06
N VAL A 221 4.62 6.51 19.94
CA VAL A 221 4.67 5.72 18.71
C VAL A 221 3.28 5.59 18.10
N GLY A 222 3.13 6.15 16.90
CA GLY A 222 1.94 6.05 16.08
C GLY A 222 2.01 4.88 15.08
N ASP A 223 1.32 5.00 13.95
CA ASP A 223 1.37 4.01 12.85
C ASP A 223 2.76 4.02 12.21
N MET A 224 3.44 2.89 12.26
CA MET A 224 4.81 2.71 11.74
C MET A 224 5.00 1.33 11.11
N GLN A 225 6.16 1.09 10.48
CA GLN A 225 6.50 -0.22 9.92
C GLN A 225 6.93 -1.20 11.02
N HIS A 226 6.55 -2.46 10.87
CA HIS A 226 6.86 -3.52 11.85
C HIS A 226 8.37 -3.70 12.07
N GLN A 227 9.17 -3.47 11.04
CA GLN A 227 10.64 -3.62 11.09
C GLN A 227 11.34 -2.66 12.05
N GLU A 228 10.69 -1.57 12.47
CA GLU A 228 11.25 -0.55 13.36
C GLU A 228 11.04 -0.87 14.86
N VAL A 229 10.20 -1.89 15.15
CA VAL A 229 9.79 -2.23 16.53
C VAL A 229 10.97 -2.56 17.44
N ASP A 230 11.86 -3.46 17.00
CA ASP A 230 12.98 -3.93 17.83
C ASP A 230 13.96 -2.81 18.16
N GLN A 231 14.16 -1.88 17.21
CA GLN A 231 15.02 -0.71 17.44
C GLN A 231 14.42 0.21 18.50
N ILE A 232 13.12 0.49 18.44
CA ILE A 232 12.44 1.35 19.40
C ILE A 232 12.47 0.74 20.81
N LEU A 233 12.19 -0.56 20.94
CA LEU A 233 12.28 -1.26 22.24
C LEU A 233 13.70 -1.23 22.80
N THR A 234 14.71 -1.43 21.95
CA THR A 234 16.13 -1.35 22.33
C THR A 234 16.49 0.04 22.83
N TYR A 235 16.13 1.12 22.10
CA TYR A 235 16.38 2.48 22.54
C TYR A 235 15.64 2.83 23.82
N SER A 236 14.39 2.42 23.97
CA SER A 236 13.62 2.61 25.19
C SER A 236 14.31 1.98 26.39
N THR A 237 14.87 0.78 26.23
CA THR A 237 15.61 0.08 27.30
C THR A 237 16.92 0.79 27.64
N ILE A 238 17.72 1.16 26.62
CA ILE A 238 19.04 1.78 26.82
C ILE A 238 18.93 3.13 27.55
N TYR A 239 17.91 3.91 27.21
CA TYR A 239 17.75 5.28 27.72
C TYR A 239 16.68 5.39 28.81
N ASP A 240 16.09 4.27 29.25
CA ASP A 240 14.97 4.19 30.24
C ASP A 240 13.82 5.14 29.89
N LEU A 241 13.36 5.07 28.62
CA LEU A 241 12.30 5.93 28.11
C LEU A 241 10.98 5.20 28.05
N PRO A 242 9.92 5.67 28.73
CA PRO A 242 8.58 5.11 28.57
C PRO A 242 8.06 5.33 27.15
N ILE A 243 7.28 4.36 26.65
CA ILE A 243 6.69 4.37 25.31
C ILE A 243 5.17 4.44 25.43
N LEU A 244 4.56 5.48 24.89
CA LEU A 244 3.10 5.53 24.68
C LEU A 244 2.76 4.89 23.33
N ALA A 245 2.24 3.66 23.38
CA ALA A 245 2.02 2.85 22.19
C ALA A 245 0.59 3.03 21.64
N ASP A 246 0.47 3.67 20.47
CA ASP A 246 -0.80 3.76 19.74
C ASP A 246 -1.29 2.35 19.32
N PRO A 247 -2.59 2.11 19.14
CA PRO A 247 -3.09 0.83 18.62
C PRO A 247 -2.45 0.39 17.29
N LEU A 248 -2.01 1.33 16.46
CA LEU A 248 -1.39 1.07 15.16
C LEU A 248 0.15 0.98 15.22
N SER A 249 0.75 1.08 16.42
CA SER A 249 2.22 1.11 16.59
C SER A 249 2.91 -0.26 16.45
N HIS A 250 2.15 -1.35 16.33
CA HIS A 250 2.63 -2.74 16.43
C HIS A 250 3.31 -3.11 17.77
N LEU A 251 3.48 -2.17 18.71
CA LEU A 251 4.17 -2.39 19.98
C LEU A 251 3.29 -3.07 21.05
N ARG A 252 1.97 -2.96 20.95
CA ARG A 252 1.03 -3.46 21.98
C ARG A 252 1.02 -4.97 22.16
N LYS A 253 1.61 -5.73 21.24
CA LYS A 253 1.73 -7.20 21.32
C LYS A 253 2.94 -7.67 22.13
N PHE A 254 3.84 -6.74 22.49
CA PHE A 254 5.06 -7.07 23.23
C PHE A 254 4.85 -6.81 24.71
N ASP A 255 5.22 -7.79 25.53
CA ASP A 255 5.31 -7.65 26.98
C ASP A 255 6.65 -6.98 27.32
N HIS A 256 6.63 -5.66 27.41
CA HIS A 256 7.84 -4.86 27.68
C HIS A 256 7.52 -3.80 28.74
N PRO A 257 8.36 -3.65 29.80
CA PRO A 257 8.07 -2.81 30.95
C PRO A 257 7.85 -1.34 30.62
N ASN A 258 8.48 -0.85 29.55
CA ASN A 258 8.35 0.56 29.15
C ASN A 258 7.17 0.81 28.20
N VAL A 259 6.46 -0.22 27.73
CA VAL A 259 5.34 -0.06 26.78
C VAL A 259 4.03 0.19 27.54
N ILE A 260 3.47 1.37 27.34
CA ILE A 260 2.21 1.81 28.00
C ILE A 260 1.10 1.83 26.96
N CYS A 261 0.23 0.82 27.00
CA CYS A 261 -0.93 0.68 26.10
C CYS A 261 -2.15 1.49 26.54
N THR A 262 -2.25 1.79 27.84
CA THR A 262 -3.42 2.45 28.48
C THR A 262 -3.27 3.97 28.56
N TYR A 263 -2.31 4.56 27.87
CA TYR A 263 -1.96 5.97 27.98
C TYR A 263 -3.16 6.92 27.73
N ASP A 264 -4.06 6.61 26.80
CA ASP A 264 -5.23 7.47 26.51
C ASP A 264 -6.16 7.57 27.75
N LEU A 265 -6.34 6.48 28.48
CA LEU A 265 -7.11 6.46 29.74
C LEU A 265 -6.41 7.32 30.79
N LEU A 266 -5.10 7.22 30.92
CA LEU A 266 -4.33 8.02 31.88
C LEU A 266 -4.45 9.52 31.58
N PHE A 267 -4.34 9.93 30.32
CA PHE A 267 -4.57 11.33 29.95
C PHE A 267 -6.02 11.80 30.14
N ARG A 268 -7.01 10.91 29.99
CA ARG A 268 -8.41 11.22 30.30
C ARG A 268 -8.65 11.40 31.80
N SER A 269 -7.93 10.68 32.63
CA SER A 269 -8.01 10.81 34.11
C SER A 269 -7.22 12.01 34.65
N GLY A 270 -6.62 12.82 33.78
CA GLY A 270 -5.94 14.05 34.19
C GLY A 270 -4.43 13.90 34.37
N LEU A 271 -3.80 12.82 33.85
CA LEU A 271 -2.34 12.72 33.85
C LEU A 271 -1.75 13.90 33.08
N ASP A 272 -0.85 14.62 33.74
CA ASP A 272 0.01 15.62 33.15
C ASP A 272 1.46 15.18 33.32
N LEU A 273 2.22 15.16 32.22
CA LEU A 273 3.61 14.69 32.21
C LEU A 273 4.55 15.89 32.13
N ASN A 274 5.50 15.94 33.05
CA ASN A 274 6.60 16.88 32.99
C ASN A 274 7.84 16.18 32.45
N VAL A 275 8.08 16.34 31.14
CA VAL A 275 9.23 15.79 30.42
C VAL A 275 9.96 16.88 29.65
N ASP A 276 11.27 16.70 29.49
CA ASP A 276 12.12 17.68 28.79
C ASP A 276 12.04 17.52 27.27
N PHE A 277 11.83 16.29 26.80
CA PHE A 277 11.70 16.00 25.36
C PHE A 277 10.72 14.86 25.07
N VAL A 278 10.19 14.88 23.85
CA VAL A 278 9.29 13.85 23.30
C VAL A 278 9.83 13.41 21.94
N ILE A 279 10.03 12.11 21.77
CA ILE A 279 10.32 11.50 20.46
C ILE A 279 9.00 10.96 19.90
N ARG A 280 8.55 11.54 18.81
CA ARG A 280 7.34 11.10 18.07
C ARG A 280 7.80 10.24 16.90
N VAL A 281 7.40 8.97 16.90
CA VAL A 281 7.78 8.00 15.87
C VAL A 281 6.55 7.62 15.03
N GLY A 282 6.72 7.60 13.72
CA GLY A 282 5.66 7.23 12.78
C GLY A 282 4.61 8.34 12.59
N LYS A 283 3.39 7.94 12.20
CA LYS A 283 2.30 8.88 11.98
C LYS A 283 1.72 9.43 13.28
N PRO A 284 0.97 10.55 13.23
CA PRO A 284 0.29 11.09 14.40
C PRO A 284 -0.61 10.05 15.08
N VAL A 285 -0.59 10.04 16.41
CA VAL A 285 -1.43 9.15 17.21
C VAL A 285 -2.90 9.53 17.14
N ILE A 286 -3.80 8.56 17.30
CA ILE A 286 -5.25 8.79 17.23
C ILE A 286 -5.82 9.43 18.52
N SER A 287 -5.13 9.36 19.65
CA SER A 287 -5.61 9.91 20.93
C SER A 287 -5.75 11.44 20.90
N LYS A 288 -6.99 11.91 20.97
CA LYS A 288 -7.28 13.35 21.06
C LYS A 288 -6.68 13.98 22.33
N LYS A 289 -6.68 13.27 23.46
CA LYS A 289 -6.14 13.80 24.72
C LYS A 289 -4.63 13.94 24.70
N LEU A 290 -3.93 12.93 24.18
CA LEU A 290 -2.48 13.01 23.99
C LEU A 290 -2.09 14.11 23.01
N ASN A 291 -2.83 14.26 21.90
CA ASN A 291 -2.60 15.35 20.94
C ASN A 291 -2.85 16.75 21.54
N GLN A 292 -3.82 16.86 22.47
CA GLN A 292 -4.06 18.11 23.22
C GLN A 292 -2.92 18.41 24.19
N TRP A 293 -2.36 17.41 24.85
CA TRP A 293 -1.20 17.56 25.72
C TRP A 293 0.04 17.95 24.92
N LEU A 294 0.30 17.29 23.78
CA LEU A 294 1.42 17.64 22.88
C LEU A 294 1.40 19.09 22.41
N LYS A 295 0.22 19.70 22.27
CA LYS A 295 0.08 21.13 21.92
C LYS A 295 0.38 22.09 23.06
N LYS A 296 0.35 21.61 24.32
CA LYS A 296 0.50 22.43 25.52
C LYS A 296 1.83 22.26 26.21
N THR A 297 2.49 21.13 25.98
CA THR A 297 3.78 20.84 26.63
C THR A 297 4.87 21.75 26.07
N ASP A 298 5.77 22.19 26.94
CA ASP A 298 7.00 22.91 26.58
C ASP A 298 8.16 21.95 26.25
N ALA A 299 7.91 20.62 26.23
CA ALA A 299 8.90 19.61 25.92
C ALA A 299 9.42 19.76 24.49
N PHE A 300 10.71 19.65 24.30
CA PHE A 300 11.35 19.64 22.98
C PHE A 300 10.86 18.46 22.15
N GLN A 301 10.33 18.68 20.95
CA GLN A 301 9.71 17.65 20.14
C GLN A 301 10.58 17.22 18.96
N ILE A 302 10.92 15.95 18.94
CA ILE A 302 11.67 15.28 17.88
C ILE A 302 10.71 14.41 17.08
N LEU A 303 10.68 14.57 15.76
CA LEU A 303 9.85 13.76 14.88
C LEU A 303 10.72 12.80 14.07
N VAL A 304 10.45 11.51 14.20
CA VAL A 304 11.11 10.44 13.45
C VAL A 304 10.10 9.78 12.52
N GLN A 305 10.25 10.01 11.23
CA GLN A 305 9.38 9.42 10.21
C GLN A 305 10.20 8.92 9.02
N ASN A 306 9.84 7.77 8.52
CA ASN A 306 10.48 7.17 7.35
C ASN A 306 9.70 7.49 6.06
N ASN A 307 9.34 8.77 5.85
CA ASN A 307 8.49 9.21 4.74
C ASN A 307 9.04 10.50 4.12
N ASP A 308 8.81 10.68 2.82
CA ASP A 308 9.18 11.92 2.13
C ASP A 308 8.23 13.08 2.46
N LYS A 309 6.98 12.77 2.77
CA LYS A 309 6.01 13.73 3.27
C LYS A 309 5.89 13.57 4.77
N ILE A 310 6.27 14.60 5.50
CA ILE A 310 6.29 14.62 6.97
C ILE A 310 4.91 14.99 7.50
N ASP A 311 4.34 14.15 8.37
CA ASP A 311 3.06 14.40 9.04
C ASP A 311 3.31 15.07 10.39
N VAL A 312 3.22 16.37 10.42
CA VAL A 312 3.61 17.20 11.59
C VAL A 312 2.53 17.35 12.66
N PHE A 313 1.27 16.96 12.37
CA PHE A 313 0.21 17.06 13.38
C PHE A 313 0.60 16.39 14.71
N PRO A 314 0.26 16.91 15.90
CA PRO A 314 -0.62 18.05 16.16
C PRO A 314 0.07 19.41 16.17
N ILE A 315 1.37 19.44 16.14
CA ILE A 315 2.21 20.64 16.16
C ILE A 315 3.52 20.35 15.40
N ALA A 316 4.09 21.35 14.76
CA ALA A 316 5.41 21.22 14.14
C ALA A 316 6.45 20.81 15.17
N PRO A 317 7.36 19.85 14.87
CA PRO A 317 8.44 19.48 15.77
C PRO A 317 9.53 20.56 15.79
N ASP A 318 10.41 20.48 16.80
CA ASP A 318 11.63 21.31 16.87
C ASP A 318 12.74 20.75 15.96
N ILE A 319 12.76 19.42 15.78
CA ILE A 319 13.67 18.70 14.87
C ILE A 319 12.91 17.55 14.20
#